data_fb5bf5439bbec1268392f5752d5ebb60
#
_entry.id   fb5bf5439bbec1268392f5752d5ebb60
#
_cell.length_a   1.000
_cell.length_b   1.000
_cell.length_c   1.000
_cell.angle_alpha   90.00
_cell.angle_beta   90.00
_cell.angle_gamma   90.00
#
_symmetry.space_group_name_H-M   'P 1'
#
loop_
_entity.id
_entity.type
_entity.pdbx_description
1 polymer ?
#
loop_
_entity_poly.entity_id
_entity_poly.type
_entity_poly.pdbx_seq_one_letter_code
_entity_poly.pdbx_strand_id
1 'polypeptide(L)'
;MNKLSDQTKGSLLAFVAVMFITPDSLLIRLSNIETWGMLFYRGIIPFFVVFIGLLLFYRQNFINAFFKVGTVGIFYAISFSICNITFIISIQNTNVANTLIMIALAPMLSAILGAIFLKEIPGKGTWMAIFITFFAVLFIFYDSIKIGNLFGNIMGFVTAAGLAVNAVLIRYAKDRDLLPSAVMGKLGVAVFAFFFVENFNLIGSDQIYIPLMCIVCVALPFVLVTIAPRFIPAEEVNLFFLLETIIGPIWVWLVIKEQPTLETIIGGIIIITTIGIHSFLKLREPQKINN
;
A
#
# COMPACT_ATOMS: atom_id res chain seq x y z
N MET A 1 -7.87 1.84 -35.50
CA MET A 1 -7.41 1.50 -34.16
C MET A 1 -8.63 1.46 -33.23
N ASN A 2 -9.04 0.27 -32.75
CA ASN A 2 -10.15 0.14 -31.81
C ASN A 2 -9.76 0.87 -30.50
N LYS A 3 -10.54 1.88 -30.13
CA LYS A 3 -10.38 2.52 -28.80
C LYS A 3 -10.75 1.46 -27.76
N LEU A 4 -9.79 1.11 -26.89
CA LEU A 4 -10.05 0.27 -25.72
C LEU A 4 -11.21 0.85 -24.91
N SER A 5 -12.09 0.01 -24.38
CA SER A 5 -13.15 0.46 -23.48
C SER A 5 -12.51 1.09 -22.21
N ASP A 6 -13.20 1.99 -21.55
CA ASP A 6 -12.67 2.61 -20.32
C ASP A 6 -12.40 1.56 -19.24
N GLN A 7 -13.27 0.54 -19.11
CA GLN A 7 -13.07 -0.62 -18.26
C GLN A 7 -11.72 -1.32 -18.55
N THR A 8 -11.44 -1.61 -19.83
CA THR A 8 -10.18 -2.27 -20.22
C THR A 8 -8.96 -1.40 -19.93
N LYS A 9 -9.05 -0.08 -20.14
CA LYS A 9 -7.95 0.86 -19.83
C LYS A 9 -7.65 0.90 -18.34
N GLY A 10 -8.68 1.04 -17.50
CA GLY A 10 -8.54 1.10 -16.05
C GLY A 10 -7.96 -0.20 -15.47
N SER A 11 -8.49 -1.34 -15.91
CA SER A 11 -7.99 -2.66 -15.49
C SER A 11 -6.54 -2.88 -15.93
N LEU A 12 -6.17 -2.47 -17.14
CA LEU A 12 -4.79 -2.58 -17.63
C LEU A 12 -3.84 -1.68 -16.83
N LEU A 13 -4.23 -0.44 -16.55
CA LEU A 13 -3.44 0.48 -15.72
C LEU A 13 -3.21 -0.08 -14.31
N ALA A 14 -4.26 -0.60 -13.66
CA ALA A 14 -4.18 -1.20 -12.34
C ALA A 14 -3.29 -2.46 -12.34
N PHE A 15 -3.49 -3.35 -13.32
CA PHE A 15 -2.69 -4.56 -13.47
C PHE A 15 -1.20 -4.24 -13.67
N VAL A 16 -0.88 -3.35 -14.62
CA VAL A 16 0.51 -2.94 -14.90
C VAL A 16 1.14 -2.29 -13.68
N ALA A 17 0.40 -1.42 -12.97
CA ALA A 17 0.89 -0.78 -11.77
C ALA A 17 1.28 -1.83 -10.71
N VAL A 18 0.40 -2.78 -10.44
CA VAL A 18 0.65 -3.83 -9.43
C VAL A 18 1.81 -4.73 -9.86
N MET A 19 1.92 -5.09 -11.14
CA MET A 19 3.06 -5.88 -11.63
C MET A 19 4.41 -5.16 -11.42
N PHE A 20 4.44 -3.82 -11.50
CA PHE A 20 5.65 -3.06 -11.15
C PHE A 20 5.92 -2.99 -9.64
N ILE A 21 4.88 -3.12 -8.79
CA ILE A 21 5.05 -3.15 -7.33
C ILE A 21 5.57 -4.53 -6.87
N THR A 22 5.16 -5.63 -7.50
CA THR A 22 5.45 -7.00 -6.99
C THR A 22 6.91 -7.29 -6.67
N PRO A 23 7.96 -6.77 -7.37
CA PRO A 23 9.35 -6.99 -7.00
C PRO A 23 9.89 -6.06 -5.92
N ASP A 24 9.09 -5.10 -5.42
CA ASP A 24 9.52 -4.10 -4.43
C ASP A 24 10.11 -4.75 -3.17
N SER A 25 9.39 -5.68 -2.57
CA SER A 25 9.81 -6.38 -1.36
C SER A 25 11.08 -7.22 -1.57
N LEU A 26 11.29 -7.78 -2.75
CA LEU A 26 12.53 -8.45 -3.11
C LEU A 26 13.71 -7.46 -3.16
N LEU A 27 13.53 -6.31 -3.81
CA LEU A 27 14.58 -5.29 -3.90
C LEU A 27 14.94 -4.73 -2.53
N ILE A 28 13.96 -4.56 -1.63
CA ILE A 28 14.20 -4.20 -0.23
C ILE A 28 15.11 -5.23 0.45
N ARG A 29 14.83 -6.53 0.26
CA ARG A 29 15.60 -7.63 0.85
C ARG A 29 17.00 -7.80 0.25
N LEU A 30 17.17 -7.46 -1.01
CA LEU A 30 18.47 -7.53 -1.71
C LEU A 30 19.36 -6.32 -1.41
N SER A 31 18.82 -5.24 -0.88
CA SER A 31 19.58 -4.03 -0.55
C SER A 31 20.31 -4.20 0.77
N ASN A 32 21.57 -3.73 0.81
CA ASN A 32 22.43 -3.77 2.00
C ASN A 32 22.45 -2.46 2.77
N ILE A 33 21.73 -1.44 2.27
CA ILE A 33 21.64 -0.15 2.96
C ILE A 33 20.86 -0.30 4.28
N GLU A 34 21.24 0.47 5.29
CA GLU A 34 20.53 0.52 6.56
C GLU A 34 19.05 0.99 6.40
N THR A 35 18.23 0.67 7.38
CA THR A 35 16.78 0.97 7.37
C THR A 35 16.47 2.44 7.11
N TRP A 36 17.18 3.34 7.79
CA TRP A 36 16.91 4.79 7.68
C TRP A 36 17.40 5.37 6.36
N GLY A 37 18.54 4.88 5.87
CA GLY A 37 19.04 5.22 4.54
C GLY A 37 18.06 4.77 3.45
N MET A 38 17.52 3.54 3.55
CA MET A 38 16.49 3.05 2.64
C MET A 38 15.23 3.92 2.69
N LEU A 39 14.73 4.24 3.89
CA LEU A 39 13.56 5.11 4.07
C LEU A 39 13.79 6.50 3.50
N PHE A 40 14.99 7.06 3.69
CA PHE A 40 15.35 8.35 3.11
C PHE A 40 15.22 8.33 1.58
N TYR A 41 15.85 7.37 0.92
CA TYR A 41 15.79 7.27 -0.55
C TYR A 41 14.39 6.93 -1.06
N ARG A 42 13.64 6.07 -0.38
CA ARG A 42 12.24 5.76 -0.71
C ARG A 42 11.27 6.92 -0.44
N GLY A 43 11.67 7.87 0.35
CA GLY A 43 10.96 9.14 0.49
C GLY A 43 11.34 10.14 -0.60
N ILE A 44 12.65 10.46 -0.70
CA ILE A 44 13.13 11.60 -1.49
C ILE A 44 13.06 11.37 -3.00
N ILE A 45 13.41 10.18 -3.50
CA ILE A 45 13.39 9.91 -4.95
C ILE A 45 11.96 9.91 -5.49
N PRO A 46 10.99 9.14 -4.94
CA PRO A 46 9.60 9.21 -5.41
C PRO A 46 8.97 10.59 -5.20
N PHE A 47 9.35 11.31 -4.12
CA PHE A 47 8.91 12.70 -3.93
C PHE A 47 9.27 13.54 -5.15
N PHE A 48 10.54 13.60 -5.56
CA PHE A 48 10.94 14.43 -6.70
C PHE A 48 10.30 13.97 -8.02
N VAL A 49 10.23 12.66 -8.27
CA VAL A 49 9.65 12.13 -9.50
C VAL A 49 8.18 12.53 -9.63
N VAL A 50 7.39 12.32 -8.56
CA VAL A 50 5.95 12.62 -8.60
C VAL A 50 5.71 14.14 -8.49
N PHE A 51 6.51 14.88 -7.71
CA PHE A 51 6.42 16.32 -7.58
C PHE A 51 6.63 17.03 -8.93
N ILE A 52 7.64 16.61 -9.70
CA ILE A 52 7.87 17.11 -11.05
C ILE A 52 6.68 16.75 -11.96
N GLY A 53 6.17 15.52 -11.86
CA GLY A 53 4.97 15.10 -12.57
C GLY A 53 3.76 15.97 -12.25
N LEU A 54 3.53 16.31 -10.98
CA LEU A 54 2.44 17.21 -10.55
C LEU A 54 2.66 18.64 -11.04
N LEU A 55 3.89 19.13 -11.03
CA LEU A 55 4.22 20.46 -11.54
C LEU A 55 3.83 20.59 -13.02
N LEU A 56 4.14 19.56 -13.81
CA LEU A 56 3.77 19.51 -15.22
C LEU A 56 2.26 19.34 -15.44
N PHE A 57 1.57 18.62 -14.56
CA PHE A 57 0.14 18.35 -14.65
C PHE A 57 -0.71 19.54 -14.24
N TYR A 58 -0.45 20.13 -13.04
CA TYR A 58 -1.24 21.26 -12.51
C TYR A 58 -0.82 22.61 -13.10
N ARG A 59 0.37 22.73 -13.63
CA ARG A 59 0.90 23.97 -14.22
C ARG A 59 0.65 25.18 -13.32
N GLN A 60 -0.12 26.17 -13.78
CA GLN A 60 -0.42 27.40 -13.04
C GLN A 60 -1.22 27.15 -11.73
N ASN A 61 -1.94 26.03 -11.63
CA ASN A 61 -2.73 25.68 -10.45
C ASN A 61 -1.95 24.85 -9.41
N PHE A 62 -0.65 24.63 -9.62
CA PHE A 62 0.18 23.76 -8.78
C PHE A 62 0.13 24.17 -7.30
N ILE A 63 0.43 25.43 -6.98
CA ILE A 63 0.43 25.94 -5.59
C ILE A 63 -0.96 25.81 -4.97
N ASN A 64 -2.00 26.18 -5.72
CA ASN A 64 -3.38 26.07 -5.26
C ASN A 64 -3.81 24.63 -4.96
N ALA A 65 -3.29 23.64 -5.70
CA ALA A 65 -3.58 22.23 -5.44
C ALA A 65 -3.09 21.80 -4.04
N PHE A 66 -1.91 22.26 -3.60
CA PHE A 66 -1.37 22.00 -2.27
C PHE A 66 -2.15 22.72 -1.15
N PHE A 67 -2.66 23.90 -1.38
CA PHE A 67 -3.48 24.60 -0.37
C PHE A 67 -4.91 24.04 -0.26
N LYS A 68 -5.48 23.55 -1.36
CA LYS A 68 -6.85 22.99 -1.38
C LYS A 68 -7.02 21.70 -0.58
N VAL A 69 -5.95 20.99 -0.27
CA VAL A 69 -6.03 19.74 0.52
C VAL A 69 -6.54 19.99 1.95
N GLY A 70 -6.23 21.16 2.54
CA GLY A 70 -6.65 21.55 3.88
C GLY A 70 -6.11 20.65 4.98
N THR A 71 -6.73 20.68 6.16
CA THR A 71 -6.31 19.90 7.33
C THR A 71 -6.39 18.38 7.09
N VAL A 72 -7.38 17.91 6.34
CA VAL A 72 -7.53 16.49 5.99
C VAL A 72 -6.31 16.00 5.22
N GLY A 73 -5.78 16.85 4.31
CA GLY A 73 -4.56 16.51 3.58
C GLY A 73 -3.32 16.38 4.46
N ILE A 74 -3.24 17.17 5.53
CA ILE A 74 -2.13 17.07 6.51
C ILE A 74 -2.20 15.73 7.25
N PHE A 75 -3.39 15.37 7.77
CA PHE A 75 -3.59 14.07 8.42
C PHE A 75 -3.30 12.90 7.48
N TYR A 76 -3.72 13.02 6.21
CA TYR A 76 -3.41 12.02 5.19
C TYR A 76 -1.89 11.89 4.97
N ALA A 77 -1.17 13.00 4.82
CA ALA A 77 0.27 13.00 4.62
C ALA A 77 1.02 12.35 5.79
N ILE A 78 0.63 12.66 7.03
CA ILE A 78 1.21 12.07 8.25
C ILE A 78 0.94 10.57 8.29
N SER A 79 -0.32 10.15 8.12
CA SER A 79 -0.70 8.73 8.11
C SER A 79 0.03 7.98 6.98
N PHE A 80 0.13 8.56 5.79
CA PHE A 80 0.84 8.00 4.67
C PHE A 80 2.35 7.84 4.94
N SER A 81 2.98 8.81 5.64
CA SER A 81 4.37 8.72 6.08
C SER A 81 4.55 7.55 7.06
N ILE A 82 3.68 7.43 8.06
CA ILE A 82 3.71 6.33 9.03
C ILE A 82 3.60 4.99 8.33
N CYS A 83 2.67 4.83 7.38
CA CYS A 83 2.53 3.60 6.59
C CYS A 83 3.83 3.22 5.88
N ASN A 84 4.50 4.18 5.24
CA ASN A 84 5.74 3.89 4.52
C ASN A 84 6.88 3.48 5.47
N ILE A 85 6.98 4.11 6.64
CA ILE A 85 7.99 3.80 7.65
C ILE A 85 7.74 2.41 8.23
N THR A 86 6.51 2.14 8.69
CA THR A 86 6.16 0.86 9.32
C THR A 86 6.21 -0.31 8.34
N PHE A 87 5.94 -0.06 7.05
CA PHE A 87 6.09 -1.06 5.99
C PHE A 87 7.54 -1.56 5.86
N ILE A 88 8.51 -0.64 5.77
CA ILE A 88 9.93 -1.01 5.66
C ILE A 88 10.41 -1.71 6.93
N ILE A 89 10.05 -1.18 8.11
CA ILE A 89 10.39 -1.80 9.38
C ILE A 89 9.78 -3.21 9.46
N SER A 90 8.54 -3.41 9.01
CA SER A 90 7.90 -4.71 8.97
C SER A 90 8.67 -5.69 8.08
N ILE A 91 8.93 -5.33 6.82
CA ILE A 91 9.65 -6.20 5.88
C ILE A 91 11.01 -6.61 6.44
N GLN A 92 11.72 -5.74 7.14
CA GLN A 92 13.04 -6.04 7.68
C GLN A 92 13.01 -6.88 8.97
N ASN A 93 11.89 -6.93 9.69
CA ASN A 93 11.76 -7.60 10.99
C ASN A 93 10.82 -8.82 10.99
N THR A 94 10.26 -9.21 9.84
CA THR A 94 9.49 -10.46 9.68
C THR A 94 9.60 -10.96 8.24
N ASN A 95 9.02 -12.12 7.93
CA ASN A 95 8.96 -12.61 6.56
C ASN A 95 8.14 -11.67 5.68
N VAL A 96 8.55 -11.50 4.43
CA VAL A 96 7.84 -10.66 3.45
C VAL A 96 6.38 -11.10 3.29
N ALA A 97 6.13 -12.42 3.27
CA ALA A 97 4.77 -12.94 3.21
C ALA A 97 3.91 -12.44 4.36
N ASN A 98 4.43 -12.44 5.61
CA ASN A 98 3.70 -11.95 6.78
C ASN A 98 3.33 -10.46 6.61
N THR A 99 4.29 -9.62 6.21
CA THR A 99 4.03 -8.20 5.98
C THR A 99 2.92 -7.98 4.95
N LEU A 100 3.00 -8.63 3.79
CA LEU A 100 2.03 -8.45 2.71
C LEU A 100 0.64 -9.00 3.06
N ILE A 101 0.58 -10.13 3.81
CA ILE A 101 -0.69 -10.66 4.33
C ILE A 101 -1.31 -9.68 5.35
N MET A 102 -0.52 -9.08 6.24
CA MET A 102 -1.04 -8.06 7.17
C MET A 102 -1.61 -6.86 6.41
N ILE A 103 -0.92 -6.38 5.38
CA ILE A 103 -1.39 -5.27 4.54
C ILE A 103 -2.70 -5.60 3.83
N ALA A 104 -2.89 -6.85 3.41
CA ALA A 104 -4.13 -7.29 2.78
C ALA A 104 -5.37 -7.13 3.67
N LEU A 105 -5.20 -6.93 4.99
CA LEU A 105 -6.31 -6.62 5.91
C LEU A 105 -6.83 -5.17 5.79
N ALA A 106 -6.10 -4.28 5.13
CA ALA A 106 -6.47 -2.86 5.05
C ALA A 106 -7.93 -2.62 4.59
N PRO A 107 -8.51 -3.34 3.60
CA PRO A 107 -9.92 -3.17 3.25
C PRO A 107 -10.88 -3.50 4.39
N MET A 108 -10.60 -4.54 5.19
CA MET A 108 -11.44 -4.94 6.32
C MET A 108 -11.36 -3.91 7.46
N LEU A 109 -10.15 -3.44 7.78
CA LEU A 109 -9.94 -2.36 8.74
C LEU A 109 -10.59 -1.05 8.26
N SER A 110 -10.54 -0.75 6.96
CA SER A 110 -11.23 0.39 6.36
C SER A 110 -12.75 0.31 6.53
N ALA A 111 -13.34 -0.87 6.43
CA ALA A 111 -14.78 -1.07 6.66
C ALA A 111 -15.15 -0.79 8.13
N ILE A 112 -14.33 -1.23 9.09
CA ILE A 112 -14.54 -0.95 10.53
C ILE A 112 -14.43 0.56 10.80
N LEU A 113 -13.36 1.19 10.32
CA LEU A 113 -13.14 2.63 10.51
C LEU A 113 -14.22 3.47 9.78
N GLY A 114 -14.67 3.05 8.61
CA GLY A 114 -15.78 3.66 7.88
C GLY A 114 -17.10 3.61 8.67
N ALA A 115 -17.38 2.48 9.35
CA ALA A 115 -18.53 2.37 10.22
C ALA A 115 -18.46 3.34 11.41
N ILE A 116 -17.28 3.53 12.00
CA ILE A 116 -17.07 4.39 13.18
C ILE A 116 -17.11 5.88 12.78
N PHE A 117 -16.33 6.28 11.78
CA PHE A 117 -16.12 7.70 11.45
C PHE A 117 -17.06 8.25 10.38
N LEU A 118 -17.47 7.43 9.41
CA LEU A 118 -18.38 7.83 8.34
C LEU A 118 -19.82 7.36 8.57
N LYS A 119 -20.06 6.58 9.64
CA LYS A 119 -21.36 5.97 9.96
C LYS A 119 -21.90 5.06 8.83
N GLU A 120 -20.99 4.51 8.04
CA GLU A 120 -21.33 3.57 6.97
C GLU A 120 -21.32 2.16 7.51
N ILE A 121 -22.49 1.65 7.90
CA ILE A 121 -22.60 0.33 8.53
C ILE A 121 -22.31 -0.78 7.50
N PRO A 122 -21.26 -1.61 7.73
CA PRO A 122 -20.95 -2.72 6.85
C PRO A 122 -22.09 -3.74 6.79
N GLY A 123 -22.30 -4.33 5.62
CA GLY A 123 -23.26 -5.42 5.45
C GLY A 123 -22.84 -6.69 6.20
N LYS A 124 -23.77 -7.65 6.35
CA LYS A 124 -23.52 -8.93 7.04
C LYS A 124 -22.33 -9.69 6.44
N GLY A 125 -22.16 -9.69 5.12
CA GLY A 125 -21.04 -10.33 4.44
C GLY A 125 -19.70 -9.70 4.83
N THR A 126 -19.62 -8.37 4.99
CA THR A 126 -18.43 -7.67 5.44
C THR A 126 -18.07 -8.04 6.88
N TRP A 127 -19.06 -8.10 7.79
CA TRP A 127 -18.83 -8.55 9.16
C TRP A 127 -18.31 -9.99 9.24
N MET A 128 -18.86 -10.87 8.42
CA MET A 128 -18.38 -12.26 8.34
C MET A 128 -16.93 -12.32 7.83
N ALA A 129 -16.59 -11.54 6.81
CA ALA A 129 -15.22 -11.46 6.30
C ALA A 129 -14.26 -10.91 7.36
N ILE A 130 -14.64 -9.85 8.11
CA ILE A 130 -13.85 -9.30 9.23
C ILE A 130 -13.60 -10.39 10.29
N PHE A 131 -14.61 -11.15 10.66
CA PHE A 131 -14.49 -12.20 11.67
C PHE A 131 -13.53 -13.32 11.22
N ILE A 132 -13.68 -13.82 9.99
CA ILE A 132 -12.81 -14.87 9.44
C ILE A 132 -11.36 -14.37 9.38
N THR A 133 -11.12 -13.17 8.84
CA THR A 133 -9.77 -12.61 8.73
C THR A 133 -9.15 -12.33 10.09
N PHE A 134 -9.92 -11.93 11.09
CA PHE A 134 -9.44 -11.73 12.46
C PHE A 134 -8.84 -13.00 13.06
N PHE A 135 -9.53 -14.15 12.94
CA PHE A 135 -9.01 -15.42 13.45
C PHE A 135 -7.79 -15.91 12.66
N ALA A 136 -7.77 -15.71 11.35
CA ALA A 136 -6.60 -16.05 10.54
C ALA A 136 -5.36 -15.22 10.94
N VAL A 137 -5.55 -13.94 11.27
CA VAL A 137 -4.47 -13.08 11.80
C VAL A 137 -4.00 -13.57 13.14
N LEU A 138 -4.90 -13.87 14.07
CA LEU A 138 -4.52 -14.42 15.38
C LEU A 138 -3.69 -15.70 15.23
N PHE A 139 -4.03 -16.56 14.28
CA PHE A 139 -3.28 -17.78 14.00
C PHE A 139 -1.85 -17.48 13.53
N ILE A 140 -1.65 -16.51 12.63
CA ILE A 140 -0.32 -16.07 12.17
C ILE A 140 0.46 -15.42 13.32
N PHE A 141 -0.17 -14.58 14.14
CA PHE A 141 0.49 -13.93 15.27
C PHE A 141 0.95 -14.93 16.33
N TYR A 142 0.16 -15.98 16.59
CA TYR A 142 0.53 -17.02 17.54
C TYR A 142 1.83 -17.74 17.15
N ASP A 143 2.00 -18.06 15.88
CA ASP A 143 3.24 -18.63 15.34
C ASP A 143 4.40 -17.62 15.44
N SER A 144 4.14 -16.35 15.09
CA SER A 144 5.16 -15.30 15.10
C SER A 144 5.75 -14.99 16.48
N ILE A 145 4.98 -15.20 17.56
CA ILE A 145 5.50 -15.08 18.93
C ILE A 145 6.57 -16.16 19.18
N LYS A 146 6.35 -17.37 18.69
CA LYS A 146 7.28 -18.50 18.88
C LYS A 146 8.61 -18.30 18.14
N ILE A 147 8.57 -17.69 16.98
CA ILE A 147 9.75 -17.50 16.10
C ILE A 147 10.40 -16.11 16.22
N GLY A 148 9.90 -15.24 17.11
CA GLY A 148 10.49 -13.92 17.36
C GLY A 148 10.13 -12.83 16.32
N ASN A 149 9.21 -13.08 15.40
CA ASN A 149 8.81 -12.14 14.33
C ASN A 149 7.66 -11.19 14.74
N LEU A 150 7.28 -11.17 16.00
CA LEU A 150 6.13 -10.42 16.50
C LEU A 150 6.22 -8.91 16.18
N PHE A 151 7.39 -8.31 16.39
CA PHE A 151 7.59 -6.87 16.14
C PHE A 151 7.33 -6.50 14.68
N GLY A 152 7.89 -7.27 13.74
CA GLY A 152 7.68 -7.05 12.31
C GLY A 152 6.20 -7.19 11.92
N ASN A 153 5.50 -8.19 12.46
CA ASN A 153 4.08 -8.39 12.19
C ASN A 153 3.21 -7.26 12.78
N ILE A 154 3.54 -6.75 13.97
CA ILE A 154 2.87 -5.57 14.53
C ILE A 154 3.06 -4.36 13.61
N MET A 155 4.27 -4.13 13.11
CA MET A 155 4.53 -3.03 12.17
C MET A 155 3.75 -3.21 10.86
N GLY A 156 3.62 -4.43 10.35
CA GLY A 156 2.77 -4.76 9.19
C GLY A 156 1.29 -4.46 9.45
N PHE A 157 0.80 -4.81 10.64
CA PHE A 157 -0.57 -4.48 11.05
C PHE A 157 -0.79 -2.96 11.19
N VAL A 158 0.18 -2.22 11.76
CA VAL A 158 0.14 -0.74 11.82
C VAL A 158 0.11 -0.14 10.42
N THR A 159 0.87 -0.70 9.47
CA THR A 159 0.80 -0.30 8.07
C THR A 159 -0.61 -0.49 7.50
N ALA A 160 -1.21 -1.66 7.72
CA ALA A 160 -2.58 -1.95 7.28
C ALA A 160 -3.61 -0.99 7.89
N ALA A 161 -3.49 -0.71 9.19
CA ALA A 161 -4.36 0.24 9.90
C ALA A 161 -4.21 1.67 9.33
N GLY A 162 -2.99 2.11 9.07
CA GLY A 162 -2.73 3.41 8.45
C GLY A 162 -3.25 3.50 7.01
N LEU A 163 -3.14 2.44 6.21
CA LEU A 163 -3.76 2.38 4.89
C LEU A 163 -5.29 2.46 4.97
N ALA A 164 -5.89 1.82 5.97
CA ALA A 164 -7.32 1.93 6.24
C ALA A 164 -7.74 3.35 6.63
N VAL A 165 -6.95 4.03 7.49
CA VAL A 165 -7.15 5.46 7.82
C VAL A 165 -7.06 6.30 6.55
N ASN A 166 -6.06 6.08 5.70
CA ASN A 166 -5.91 6.80 4.44
C ASN A 166 -7.12 6.61 3.52
N ALA A 167 -7.65 5.39 3.41
CA ALA A 167 -8.85 5.10 2.63
C ALA A 167 -10.08 5.86 3.16
N VAL A 168 -10.25 5.92 4.49
CA VAL A 168 -11.34 6.67 5.14
C VAL A 168 -11.18 8.18 4.93
N LEU A 169 -9.95 8.72 5.04
CA LEU A 169 -9.67 10.13 4.78
C LEU A 169 -9.95 10.52 3.33
N ILE A 170 -9.57 9.68 2.35
CA ILE A 170 -9.92 9.88 0.93
C ILE A 170 -11.44 9.93 0.75
N ARG A 171 -12.17 8.99 1.38
CA ARG A 171 -13.62 8.93 1.28
C ARG A 171 -14.31 10.11 1.96
N TYR A 172 -13.79 10.54 3.11
CA TYR A 172 -14.26 11.74 3.81
C TYR A 172 -14.06 13.02 2.97
N ALA A 173 -12.93 13.11 2.29
CA ALA A 173 -12.53 14.26 1.47
C ALA A 173 -12.78 14.05 -0.03
N LYS A 174 -13.85 13.32 -0.40
CA LYS A 174 -14.14 12.90 -1.78
C LYS A 174 -14.13 14.01 -2.84
N ASP A 175 -14.37 15.25 -2.43
CA ASP A 175 -14.36 16.43 -3.32
C ASP A 175 -12.98 17.09 -3.44
N ARG A 176 -11.95 16.52 -2.76
CA ARG A 176 -10.59 17.08 -2.74
C ARG A 176 -9.62 16.08 -3.36
N ASP A 177 -8.70 16.60 -4.15
CA ASP A 177 -7.57 15.83 -4.65
C ASP A 177 -6.49 15.74 -3.56
N LEU A 178 -6.31 14.55 -2.97
CA LEU A 178 -5.31 14.30 -1.93
C LEU A 178 -3.95 13.83 -2.49
N LEU A 179 -3.76 13.82 -3.82
CA LEU A 179 -2.50 13.45 -4.42
C LEU A 179 -1.32 14.35 -3.98
N PRO A 180 -1.48 15.70 -3.87
CA PRO A 180 -0.44 16.54 -3.30
C PRO A 180 -0.06 16.14 -1.87
N SER A 181 -1.04 15.71 -1.05
CA SER A 181 -0.78 15.25 0.33
C SER A 181 0.02 13.94 0.37
N ALA A 182 -0.22 13.00 -0.55
CA ALA A 182 0.55 11.78 -0.64
C ALA A 182 2.02 12.08 -1.00
N VAL A 183 2.27 13.03 -1.90
CA VAL A 183 3.62 13.49 -2.24
C VAL A 183 4.29 14.15 -1.03
N MET A 184 3.58 14.98 -0.28
CA MET A 184 4.09 15.55 0.98
C MET A 184 4.38 14.47 2.02
N GLY A 185 3.59 13.39 2.06
CA GLY A 185 3.88 12.23 2.89
C GLY A 185 5.19 11.53 2.52
N LYS A 186 5.53 11.43 1.22
CA LYS A 186 6.85 10.93 0.80
C LYS A 186 7.99 11.84 1.30
N LEU A 187 7.82 13.15 1.20
CA LEU A 187 8.77 14.10 1.78
C LEU A 187 8.87 13.93 3.30
N GLY A 188 7.74 13.74 3.99
CA GLY A 188 7.71 13.48 5.43
C GLY A 188 8.54 12.26 5.83
N VAL A 189 8.47 11.17 5.07
CA VAL A 189 9.32 9.98 5.27
C VAL A 189 10.80 10.34 5.14
N ALA A 190 11.17 11.07 4.07
CA ALA A 190 12.56 11.45 3.83
C ALA A 190 13.11 12.37 4.93
N VAL A 191 12.32 13.38 5.33
CA VAL A 191 12.70 14.32 6.40
C VAL A 191 12.83 13.60 7.73
N PHE A 192 11.88 12.72 8.08
CA PHE A 192 11.97 11.96 9.31
C PHE A 192 13.20 11.04 9.32
N ALA A 193 13.40 10.27 8.25
CA ALA A 193 14.52 9.35 8.13
C ALA A 193 15.88 10.07 8.16
N PHE A 194 15.97 11.27 7.58
CA PHE A 194 17.21 12.06 7.51
C PHE A 194 17.89 12.25 8.88
N PHE A 195 17.11 12.39 9.96
CA PHE A 195 17.65 12.58 11.31
C PHE A 195 18.25 11.30 11.92
N PHE A 196 18.02 10.14 11.31
CA PHE A 196 18.45 8.84 11.81
C PHE A 196 19.44 8.13 10.87
N VAL A 197 19.65 8.66 9.65
CA VAL A 197 20.58 8.07 8.68
C VAL A 197 22.02 8.28 9.16
N GLU A 198 22.74 7.17 9.32
CA GLU A 198 24.17 7.20 9.67
C GLU A 198 25.05 7.32 8.42
N ASN A 199 24.63 6.74 7.31
CA ASN A 199 25.41 6.76 6.06
C ASN A 199 24.48 6.81 4.82
N PHE A 200 24.73 7.80 3.97
CA PHE A 200 24.00 7.99 2.70
C PHE A 200 24.66 7.26 1.52
N ASN A 201 25.80 6.62 1.70
CA ASN A 201 26.53 6.02 0.60
C ASN A 201 25.80 4.75 0.09
N LEU A 202 25.47 4.75 -1.20
CA LEU A 202 25.02 3.57 -1.89
C LEU A 202 26.25 2.82 -2.41
N ILE A 203 26.47 1.60 -1.93
CA ILE A 203 27.65 0.79 -2.26
C ILE A 203 27.23 -0.44 -3.06
N GLY A 204 28.02 -0.79 -4.06
CA GLY A 204 27.81 -2.00 -4.86
C GLY A 204 26.47 -2.00 -5.59
N SER A 205 25.68 -3.06 -5.41
CA SER A 205 24.38 -3.26 -6.06
C SER A 205 23.31 -2.25 -5.62
N ASP A 206 23.46 -1.60 -4.45
CA ASP A 206 22.50 -0.62 -3.95
C ASP A 206 22.41 0.61 -4.85
N GLN A 207 23.49 0.95 -5.57
CA GLN A 207 23.49 2.03 -6.56
C GLN A 207 22.47 1.81 -7.68
N ILE A 208 22.11 0.53 -7.96
CA ILE A 208 21.12 0.15 -8.97
C ILE A 208 19.79 -0.18 -8.30
N TYR A 209 19.79 -0.98 -7.23
CA TYR A 209 18.55 -1.47 -6.59
C TYR A 209 17.73 -0.34 -5.99
N ILE A 210 18.35 0.62 -5.31
CA ILE A 210 17.64 1.72 -4.65
C ILE A 210 16.94 2.64 -5.67
N PRO A 211 17.61 3.21 -6.70
CA PRO A 211 16.94 4.02 -7.71
C PRO A 211 15.89 3.24 -8.49
N LEU A 212 16.19 1.98 -8.89
CA LEU A 212 15.26 1.12 -9.60
C LEU A 212 13.98 0.90 -8.79
N MET A 213 14.11 0.49 -7.53
CA MET A 213 13.01 0.30 -6.62
C MET A 213 12.19 1.59 -6.44
N CYS A 214 12.84 2.72 -6.16
CA CYS A 214 12.16 3.99 -5.91
C CYS A 214 11.40 4.52 -7.12
N ILE A 215 11.95 4.35 -8.33
CA ILE A 215 11.34 4.86 -9.57
C ILE A 215 10.33 3.86 -10.11
N VAL A 216 10.74 2.60 -10.30
CA VAL A 216 9.95 1.59 -11.01
C VAL A 216 8.90 0.94 -10.11
N CYS A 217 9.27 0.60 -8.86
CA CYS A 217 8.34 -0.10 -7.96
C CYS A 217 7.54 0.84 -7.06
N VAL A 218 7.94 2.11 -6.91
CA VAL A 218 7.23 3.07 -6.06
C VAL A 218 6.63 4.22 -6.86
N ALA A 219 7.44 5.04 -7.55
CA ALA A 219 6.94 6.27 -8.17
C ALA A 219 6.01 5.98 -9.37
N LEU A 220 6.41 5.09 -10.27
CA LEU A 220 5.62 4.75 -11.45
C LEU A 220 4.27 4.11 -11.10
N PRO A 221 4.20 3.06 -10.26
CA PRO A 221 2.93 2.48 -9.83
C PRO A 221 2.05 3.49 -9.11
N PHE A 222 2.62 4.34 -8.27
CA PHE A 222 1.86 5.38 -7.57
C PHE A 222 1.09 6.28 -8.54
N VAL A 223 1.72 6.71 -9.63
CA VAL A 223 1.06 7.49 -10.68
C VAL A 223 -0.04 6.67 -11.38
N LEU A 224 0.26 5.42 -11.77
CA LEU A 224 -0.70 4.56 -12.49
C LEU A 224 -1.92 4.23 -11.63
N VAL A 225 -1.73 3.88 -10.35
CA VAL A 225 -2.81 3.61 -9.40
C VAL A 225 -3.68 4.84 -9.15
N THR A 226 -3.09 6.04 -9.19
CA THR A 226 -3.84 7.28 -9.05
C THR A 226 -4.71 7.59 -10.28
N ILE A 227 -4.29 7.14 -11.47
CA ILE A 227 -5.02 7.35 -12.72
C ILE A 227 -6.10 6.28 -12.93
N ALA A 228 -5.86 5.02 -12.54
CA ALA A 228 -6.76 3.89 -12.77
C ALA A 228 -8.22 4.14 -12.28
N PRO A 229 -8.47 4.75 -11.10
CA PRO A 229 -9.83 5.02 -10.61
C PRO A 229 -10.65 6.00 -11.46
N ARG A 230 -10.02 6.66 -12.44
CA ARG A 230 -10.75 7.50 -13.40
C ARG A 230 -11.53 6.67 -14.43
N PHE A 231 -11.22 5.39 -14.55
CA PHE A 231 -11.77 4.49 -15.54
C PHE A 231 -12.54 3.30 -14.95
N ILE A 232 -12.16 2.86 -13.73
CA ILE A 232 -12.79 1.75 -13.02
C ILE A 232 -13.02 2.11 -11.55
N PRO A 233 -14.00 1.47 -10.86
CA PRO A 233 -14.21 1.66 -9.43
C PRO A 233 -12.95 1.40 -8.61
N ALA A 234 -12.75 2.17 -7.53
CA ALA A 234 -11.57 2.02 -6.66
C ALA A 234 -11.49 0.63 -6.03
N GLU A 235 -12.63 0.00 -5.77
CA GLU A 235 -12.74 -1.37 -5.26
C GLU A 235 -12.13 -2.39 -6.26
N GLU A 236 -12.31 -2.18 -7.56
CA GLU A 236 -11.68 -3.02 -8.58
C GLU A 236 -10.16 -2.83 -8.62
N VAL A 237 -9.67 -1.59 -8.47
CA VAL A 237 -8.23 -1.33 -8.36
C VAL A 237 -7.64 -2.08 -7.16
N ASN A 238 -8.35 -2.07 -6.02
CA ASN A 238 -7.90 -2.75 -4.81
C ASN A 238 -7.83 -4.28 -4.97
N LEU A 239 -8.64 -4.89 -5.83
CA LEU A 239 -8.52 -6.32 -6.13
C LEU A 239 -7.19 -6.68 -6.79
N PHE A 240 -6.65 -5.79 -7.63
CA PHE A 240 -5.34 -6.03 -8.23
C PHE A 240 -4.21 -6.06 -7.20
N PHE A 241 -4.31 -5.32 -6.08
CA PHE A 241 -3.32 -5.38 -5.00
C PHE A 241 -3.23 -6.74 -4.30
N LEU A 242 -4.26 -7.59 -4.39
CA LEU A 242 -4.17 -8.97 -3.92
C LEU A 242 -3.13 -9.78 -4.72
N LEU A 243 -2.84 -9.40 -5.96
CA LEU A 243 -1.78 -10.02 -6.75
C LEU A 243 -0.40 -9.76 -6.14
N GLU A 244 -0.16 -8.56 -5.60
CA GLU A 244 1.08 -8.25 -4.89
C GLU A 244 1.28 -9.17 -3.68
N THR A 245 0.21 -9.40 -2.91
CA THR A 245 0.25 -10.27 -1.72
C THR A 245 0.64 -11.71 -2.06
N ILE A 246 0.33 -12.16 -3.28
CA ILE A 246 0.67 -13.50 -3.76
C ILE A 246 2.04 -13.52 -4.43
N ILE A 247 2.26 -12.60 -5.39
CA ILE A 247 3.44 -12.61 -6.26
C ILE A 247 4.68 -12.10 -5.53
N GLY A 248 4.53 -11.13 -4.60
CA GLY A 248 5.65 -10.58 -3.83
C GLY A 248 6.44 -11.65 -3.07
N PRO A 249 5.81 -12.48 -2.22
CA PRO A 249 6.50 -13.59 -1.55
C PRO A 249 7.09 -14.60 -2.51
N ILE A 250 6.48 -14.84 -3.68
CA ILE A 250 7.02 -15.77 -4.69
C ILE A 250 8.36 -15.27 -5.22
N TRP A 251 8.49 -13.96 -5.53
CA TRP A 251 9.77 -13.37 -5.94
C TRP A 251 10.86 -13.59 -4.89
N VAL A 252 10.52 -13.31 -3.62
CA VAL A 252 11.44 -13.43 -2.50
C VAL A 252 11.85 -14.90 -2.29
N TRP A 253 10.90 -15.83 -2.36
CA TRP A 253 11.17 -17.26 -2.26
C TRP A 253 12.06 -17.78 -3.40
N LEU A 254 11.79 -17.37 -4.63
CA LEU A 254 12.55 -17.83 -5.80
C LEU A 254 14.01 -17.36 -5.75
N VAL A 255 14.26 -16.12 -5.33
CA VAL A 255 15.59 -15.48 -5.39
C VAL A 255 16.38 -15.70 -4.11
N ILE A 256 15.79 -15.42 -2.95
CA ILE A 256 16.50 -15.45 -1.65
C ILE A 256 16.22 -16.75 -0.87
N LYS A 257 15.26 -17.57 -1.35
CA LYS A 257 14.83 -18.81 -0.68
C LYS A 257 14.20 -18.58 0.71
N GLU A 258 13.70 -17.38 0.99
CA GLU A 258 12.93 -17.10 2.20
C GLU A 258 11.59 -17.84 2.11
N GLN A 259 11.37 -18.81 2.99
CA GLN A 259 10.16 -19.62 3.02
C GLN A 259 9.24 -19.09 4.14
N PRO A 260 7.98 -18.77 3.84
CA PRO A 260 6.98 -18.50 4.87
C PRO A 260 6.68 -19.79 5.67
N THR A 261 6.29 -19.62 6.93
CA THR A 261 5.85 -20.76 7.75
C THR A 261 4.55 -21.36 7.22
N LEU A 262 4.27 -22.61 7.61
CA LEU A 262 3.01 -23.27 7.21
C LEU A 262 1.80 -22.48 7.71
N GLU A 263 1.87 -21.94 8.92
CA GLU A 263 0.85 -21.09 9.53
C GLU A 263 0.61 -19.80 8.72
N THR A 264 1.69 -19.20 8.23
CA THR A 264 1.61 -18.02 7.36
C THR A 264 0.95 -18.37 6.03
N ILE A 265 1.27 -19.52 5.43
CA ILE A 265 0.67 -19.98 4.17
C ILE A 265 -0.83 -20.22 4.36
N ILE A 266 -1.22 -20.99 5.39
CA ILE A 266 -2.63 -21.32 5.65
C ILE A 266 -3.42 -20.06 5.98
N GLY A 267 -2.94 -19.24 6.92
CA GLY A 267 -3.60 -17.99 7.31
C GLY A 267 -3.69 -17.02 6.14
N GLY A 268 -2.64 -16.92 5.32
CA GLY A 268 -2.60 -16.09 4.12
C GLY A 268 -3.63 -16.53 3.07
N ILE A 269 -3.75 -17.83 2.80
CA ILE A 269 -4.78 -18.36 1.89
C ILE A 269 -6.19 -18.00 2.40
N ILE A 270 -6.45 -18.17 3.70
CA ILE A 270 -7.75 -17.81 4.29
C ILE A 270 -8.03 -16.32 4.11
N ILE A 271 -7.06 -15.44 4.41
CA ILE A 271 -7.20 -13.99 4.31
C ILE A 271 -7.45 -13.58 2.86
N ILE A 272 -6.58 -13.99 1.93
CA ILE A 272 -6.65 -13.60 0.52
C ILE A 272 -7.95 -14.09 -0.13
N THR A 273 -8.35 -15.34 0.12
CA THR A 273 -9.60 -15.89 -0.43
C THR A 273 -10.82 -15.20 0.14
N THR A 274 -10.84 -14.93 1.46
CA THR A 274 -11.96 -14.23 2.11
C THR A 274 -12.11 -12.82 1.55
N ILE A 275 -11.01 -12.06 1.45
CA ILE A 275 -11.03 -10.69 0.93
C ILE A 275 -11.39 -10.69 -0.56
N GLY A 276 -10.79 -11.61 -1.34
CA GLY A 276 -11.06 -11.73 -2.77
C GLY A 276 -12.53 -12.05 -3.08
N ILE A 277 -13.11 -13.04 -2.39
CA ILE A 277 -14.53 -13.40 -2.54
C ILE A 277 -15.42 -12.23 -2.09
N HIS A 278 -15.14 -11.63 -0.93
CA HIS A 278 -15.92 -10.51 -0.42
C HIS A 278 -15.93 -9.33 -1.40
N SER A 279 -14.77 -8.92 -1.88
CA SER A 279 -14.63 -7.81 -2.82
C SER A 279 -15.32 -8.10 -4.15
N PHE A 280 -15.18 -9.33 -4.66
CA PHE A 280 -15.85 -9.76 -5.89
C PHE A 280 -17.38 -9.75 -5.78
N LEU A 281 -17.93 -10.23 -4.65
CA LEU A 281 -19.37 -10.20 -4.39
C LEU A 281 -19.89 -8.77 -4.30
N LYS A 282 -19.13 -7.89 -3.61
CA LYS A 282 -19.48 -6.47 -3.47
C LYS A 282 -19.53 -5.73 -4.80
N LEU A 283 -18.64 -6.06 -5.76
CA LEU A 283 -18.68 -5.50 -7.11
C LEU A 283 -19.92 -5.92 -7.91
N ARG A 284 -20.51 -7.08 -7.59
CA ARG A 284 -21.74 -7.57 -8.24
C ARG A 284 -23.02 -7.02 -7.63
N GLU A 285 -22.96 -6.41 -6.45
CA GLU A 285 -24.13 -5.75 -5.86
C GLU A 285 -24.48 -4.51 -6.70
N PRO A 286 -25.75 -4.36 -7.14
CA PRO A 286 -26.17 -3.18 -7.89
C PRO A 286 -25.91 -1.96 -7.02
N GLN A 287 -25.17 -0.99 -7.54
CA GLN A 287 -24.97 0.29 -6.87
C GLN A 287 -26.33 0.91 -6.61
N LYS A 288 -26.75 0.96 -5.34
CA LYS A 288 -27.93 1.75 -4.96
C LYS A 288 -27.60 3.21 -5.29
N ILE A 289 -28.15 3.68 -6.41
CA ILE A 289 -28.17 5.09 -6.74
C ILE A 289 -28.98 5.75 -5.63
N ASN A 290 -28.28 6.35 -4.67
CA ASN A 290 -28.95 7.22 -3.70
C ASN A 290 -29.34 8.47 -4.49
N ASN A 291 -30.61 8.52 -4.90
CA ASN A 291 -31.28 9.72 -5.35
C ASN A 291 -31.41 10.71 -4.20
#